data_b778359d59ac9a6013edf9d9e88b5708
#
_entry.id   b778359d59ac9a6013edf9d9e88b5708
#
_cell.length_a   1.000
_cell.length_b   1.000
_cell.length_c   1.000
_cell.angle_alpha   90.00
_cell.angle_beta   90.00
_cell.angle_gamma   90.00
#
_symmetry.space_group_name_H-M   'P 1'
#
loop_
_entity.id
_entity.type
_entity.pdbx_description
1 polymer ?
#
loop_
_entity_poly.entity_id
_entity_poly.type
_entity_poly.pdbx_seq_one_letter_code
_entity_poly.pdbx_strand_id
1 'polypeptide(L)'
;KFCYNYGELEDIPPIGEGMWEIGGTKFYEKDIDLLLSIQQKPTGIAYVYLEPFMEIEKYYSIIKKFSDAQVYQHLYTNGTLATEETLKALGEVGLDEIRFNLGASNCSDKVIENIGIAKKYIKNVGIETPMTPEFFKSFFEKKQAILGTKLDFINCAELHLNENNI
;
A
#
# COMPACT_ATOMS: atom_id res chain seq x y z
N LYS A 1 -6.08 10.28 14.66
CA LYS A 1 -6.64 9.72 13.43
C LYS A 1 -5.82 10.29 12.27
N PHE A 2 -5.15 9.42 11.49
CA PHE A 2 -4.26 9.90 10.40
C PHE A 2 -4.96 9.93 9.03
N CYS A 3 -6.05 9.18 8.87
CA CYS A 3 -6.70 9.04 7.57
C CYS A 3 -7.53 10.28 7.25
N TYR A 4 -7.21 10.98 6.18
CA TYR A 4 -8.00 12.12 5.69
C TYR A 4 -9.38 11.70 5.14
N ASN A 5 -9.54 10.42 4.76
CA ASN A 5 -10.81 9.84 4.33
C ASN A 5 -11.70 9.43 5.51
N TYR A 6 -11.25 9.63 6.76
CA TYR A 6 -12.03 9.24 7.93
C TYR A 6 -13.31 10.08 7.99
N GLY A 7 -14.46 9.42 7.96
CA GLY A 7 -15.78 10.07 7.91
C GLY A 7 -16.38 10.17 6.51
N GLU A 8 -15.58 10.10 5.43
CA GLU A 8 -16.09 10.09 4.06
C GLU A 8 -16.43 8.67 3.56
N LEU A 9 -15.95 7.66 4.27
CA LEU A 9 -16.11 6.24 3.88
C LEU A 9 -17.56 5.73 3.99
N GLU A 10 -18.38 6.37 4.80
CA GLU A 10 -19.79 5.97 5.00
C GLU A 10 -20.67 6.28 3.78
N ASP A 11 -20.28 7.28 2.98
CA ASP A 11 -21.04 7.74 1.81
C ASP A 11 -20.55 7.13 0.49
N ILE A 12 -19.48 6.33 0.51
CA ILE A 12 -18.95 5.71 -0.70
C ILE A 12 -19.74 4.44 -1.00
N PRO A 13 -20.46 4.38 -2.14
CA PRO A 13 -21.17 3.17 -2.50
C PRO A 13 -20.17 2.03 -2.69
N PRO A 14 -20.48 0.82 -2.22
CA PRO A 14 -19.60 -0.32 -2.37
C PRO A 14 -19.29 -0.56 -3.85
N ILE A 15 -18.03 -0.84 -4.14
CA ILE A 15 -17.62 -1.29 -5.46
C ILE A 15 -18.20 -2.70 -5.64
N GLY A 16 -18.89 -2.95 -6.76
CA GLY A 16 -19.48 -4.25 -7.04
C GLY A 16 -18.43 -5.36 -7.13
N GLU A 17 -18.84 -6.60 -6.95
CA GLU A 17 -17.96 -7.76 -7.04
C GLU A 17 -17.22 -7.79 -8.38
N GLY A 18 -15.91 -7.99 -8.36
CA GLY A 18 -15.06 -7.99 -9.56
C GLY A 18 -14.87 -6.63 -10.24
N MET A 19 -15.31 -5.55 -9.60
CA MET A 19 -15.10 -4.18 -10.08
C MET A 19 -13.90 -3.54 -9.40
N TRP A 20 -13.24 -2.68 -10.16
CA TRP A 20 -12.12 -1.83 -9.73
C TRP A 20 -12.43 -0.37 -10.05
N GLU A 21 -11.80 0.52 -9.33
CA GLU A 21 -11.82 1.94 -9.64
C GLU A 21 -10.40 2.47 -9.79
N ILE A 22 -10.13 3.10 -10.95
CA ILE A 22 -8.85 3.76 -11.23
C ILE A 22 -9.16 5.18 -11.69
N GLY A 23 -8.62 6.18 -10.96
CA GLY A 23 -8.81 7.57 -11.31
C GLY A 23 -10.28 8.00 -11.40
N GLY A 24 -11.16 7.48 -10.53
CA GLY A 24 -12.59 7.77 -10.50
C GLY A 24 -13.41 7.00 -11.56
N THR A 25 -12.79 6.18 -12.38
CA THR A 25 -13.48 5.36 -13.39
C THR A 25 -13.61 3.92 -12.93
N LYS A 26 -14.84 3.41 -12.91
CA LYS A 26 -15.16 2.02 -12.52
C LYS A 26 -15.09 1.12 -13.74
N PHE A 27 -14.48 -0.08 -13.60
CA PHE A 27 -14.38 -1.08 -14.65
C PHE A 27 -14.25 -2.48 -14.04
N TYR A 28 -14.48 -3.50 -14.85
CA TYR A 28 -14.27 -4.89 -14.46
C TYR A 28 -12.84 -5.32 -14.77
N GLU A 29 -12.33 -6.28 -14.02
CA GLU A 29 -10.98 -6.85 -14.24
C GLU A 29 -10.77 -7.33 -15.70
N LYS A 30 -11.80 -7.89 -16.33
CA LYS A 30 -11.77 -8.30 -17.75
C LYS A 30 -11.49 -7.15 -18.73
N ASP A 31 -11.79 -5.90 -18.32
CA ASP A 31 -11.61 -4.72 -19.17
C ASP A 31 -10.17 -4.18 -19.12
N ILE A 32 -9.34 -4.68 -18.18
CA ILE A 32 -7.94 -4.27 -18.05
C ILE A 32 -7.14 -4.62 -19.30
N ASP A 33 -7.37 -5.80 -19.87
CA ASP A 33 -6.67 -6.22 -21.09
C ASP A 33 -6.99 -5.29 -22.28
N LEU A 34 -8.24 -4.82 -22.36
CA LEU A 34 -8.66 -3.82 -23.33
C LEU A 34 -7.98 -2.46 -23.02
N LEU A 35 -7.98 -2.03 -21.75
CA LEU A 35 -7.32 -0.80 -21.31
C LEU A 35 -5.84 -0.79 -21.71
N LEU A 36 -5.12 -1.87 -21.44
CA LEU A 36 -3.72 -2.03 -21.79
C LEU A 36 -3.46 -2.06 -23.30
N SER A 37 -4.45 -2.48 -24.10
CA SER A 37 -4.34 -2.55 -25.56
C SER A 37 -4.59 -1.22 -26.27
N ILE A 38 -5.42 -0.32 -25.71
CA ILE A 38 -5.89 0.91 -26.37
C ILE A 38 -5.10 2.14 -25.92
N GLN A 39 -4.52 2.15 -24.75
CA GLN A 39 -3.85 3.33 -24.21
C GLN A 39 -2.33 3.21 -24.24
N GLN A 40 -1.66 4.39 -24.25
CA GLN A 40 -0.28 4.43 -23.79
C GLN A 40 -0.23 3.81 -22.41
N LYS A 41 0.65 2.82 -22.21
CA LYS A 41 0.82 2.13 -20.94
C LYS A 41 0.90 3.14 -19.81
N PRO A 42 0.15 2.98 -18.71
CA PRO A 42 0.31 3.82 -17.55
C PRO A 42 1.76 3.74 -17.07
N THR A 43 2.30 4.83 -16.57
CA THR A 43 3.67 4.87 -16.03
C THR A 43 3.79 4.12 -14.71
N GLY A 44 2.68 3.97 -13.99
CA GLY A 44 2.60 3.21 -12.75
C GLY A 44 1.18 3.11 -12.21
N ILE A 45 0.95 2.14 -11.35
CA ILE A 45 -0.30 1.92 -10.62
C ILE A 45 -0.02 1.99 -9.12
N ALA A 46 -0.85 2.74 -8.40
CA ALA A 46 -0.84 2.83 -6.94
C ALA A 46 -2.11 2.18 -6.35
N TYR A 47 -1.93 1.23 -5.45
CA TYR A 47 -3.02 0.65 -4.66
C TYR A 47 -3.13 1.40 -3.33
N VAL A 48 -4.06 2.36 -3.23
CA VAL A 48 -4.08 3.38 -2.15
C VAL A 48 -5.36 3.41 -1.32
N TYR A 49 -6.34 2.57 -1.60
CA TYR A 49 -7.66 2.66 -0.97
C TYR A 49 -7.83 1.65 0.17
N LEU A 50 -8.32 2.13 1.35
CA LEU A 50 -8.50 1.34 2.56
C LEU A 50 -7.23 0.59 2.99
N GLU A 51 -7.41 -0.62 3.52
CA GLU A 51 -6.31 -1.52 3.87
C GLU A 51 -6.36 -2.74 2.95
N PRO A 52 -5.48 -2.83 1.94
CA PRO A 52 -5.51 -3.92 0.95
C PRO A 52 -5.42 -5.30 1.58
N PHE A 53 -4.71 -5.45 2.70
CA PHE A 53 -4.56 -6.75 3.37
C PHE A 53 -5.84 -7.29 4.01
N MET A 54 -6.94 -6.52 4.05
CA MET A 54 -8.25 -7.07 4.42
C MET A 54 -8.80 -8.04 3.36
N GLU A 55 -8.43 -7.85 2.10
CA GLU A 55 -8.90 -8.64 0.95
C GLU A 55 -7.77 -8.86 -0.07
N ILE A 56 -6.55 -9.09 0.40
CA ILE A 56 -5.34 -9.06 -0.44
C ILE A 56 -5.38 -10.07 -1.60
N GLU A 57 -6.07 -11.18 -1.43
CA GLU A 57 -6.19 -12.20 -2.47
C GLU A 57 -6.87 -11.69 -3.73
N LYS A 58 -7.79 -10.71 -3.60
CA LYS A 58 -8.44 -10.08 -4.74
C LYS A 58 -7.48 -9.26 -5.62
N TYR A 59 -6.33 -8.86 -5.07
CA TYR A 59 -5.34 -8.04 -5.78
C TYR A 59 -4.38 -8.88 -6.64
N TYR A 60 -4.21 -10.18 -6.35
CA TYR A 60 -3.17 -10.98 -7.01
C TYR A 60 -3.33 -11.04 -8.54
N SER A 61 -4.55 -11.23 -9.02
CA SER A 61 -4.83 -11.31 -10.46
C SER A 61 -4.56 -10.00 -11.18
N ILE A 62 -4.99 -8.87 -10.60
CA ILE A 62 -4.79 -7.56 -11.21
C ILE A 62 -3.31 -7.14 -11.17
N ILE A 63 -2.60 -7.40 -10.06
CA ILE A 63 -1.16 -7.15 -9.95
C ILE A 63 -0.42 -7.97 -11.02
N LYS A 64 -0.78 -9.24 -11.20
CA LYS A 64 -0.17 -10.10 -12.22
C LYS A 64 -0.37 -9.55 -13.63
N LYS A 65 -1.57 -9.10 -14.00
CA LYS A 65 -1.86 -8.49 -15.31
C LYS A 65 -1.00 -7.27 -15.58
N PHE A 66 -0.88 -6.34 -14.62
CA PHE A 66 -0.04 -5.15 -14.78
C PHE A 66 1.45 -5.49 -14.77
N SER A 67 1.88 -6.49 -14.00
CA SER A 67 3.26 -6.97 -14.00
C SER A 67 3.63 -7.56 -15.37
N ASP A 68 2.76 -8.41 -15.95
CA ASP A 68 2.98 -8.99 -17.29
C ASP A 68 3.03 -7.90 -18.39
N ALA A 69 2.31 -6.80 -18.20
CA ALA A 69 2.37 -5.62 -19.07
C ALA A 69 3.58 -4.71 -18.76
N GLN A 70 4.42 -5.06 -17.80
CA GLN A 70 5.58 -4.25 -17.37
C GLN A 70 5.20 -2.83 -16.89
N VAL A 71 4.07 -2.71 -16.19
CA VAL A 71 3.64 -1.49 -15.52
C VAL A 71 4.15 -1.52 -14.10
N TYR A 72 4.85 -0.47 -13.67
CA TYR A 72 5.33 -0.34 -12.29
C TYR A 72 4.18 -0.25 -11.30
N GLN A 73 4.28 -0.96 -10.19
CA GLN A 73 3.18 -1.06 -9.22
C GLN A 73 3.67 -0.88 -7.79
N HIS A 74 2.93 -0.09 -7.02
CA HIS A 74 3.18 0.02 -5.59
C HIS A 74 1.89 -0.03 -4.77
N LEU A 75 2.00 -0.61 -3.57
CA LEU A 75 0.89 -0.84 -2.67
C LEU A 75 1.15 -0.17 -1.32
N TYR A 76 0.14 0.54 -0.81
CA TYR A 76 0.16 1.13 0.53
C TYR A 76 -0.54 0.23 1.54
N THR A 77 0.03 0.14 2.75
CA THR A 77 -0.56 -0.65 3.85
C THR A 77 -0.19 -0.08 5.21
N ASN A 78 -1.04 -0.30 6.20
CA ASN A 78 -0.66 -0.11 7.61
C ASN A 78 0.18 -1.27 8.16
N GLY A 79 0.29 -2.38 7.43
CA GLY A 79 1.13 -3.53 7.72
C GLY A 79 0.65 -4.44 8.85
N THR A 80 -0.47 -4.15 9.50
CA THR A 80 -0.92 -4.90 10.68
C THR A 80 -1.45 -6.30 10.36
N LEU A 81 -2.04 -6.47 9.18
CA LEU A 81 -2.61 -7.72 8.70
C LEU A 81 -1.64 -8.50 7.78
N ALA A 82 -0.51 -7.91 7.42
CA ALA A 82 0.47 -8.58 6.58
C ALA A 82 1.04 -9.84 7.30
N THR A 83 1.23 -10.89 6.52
CA THR A 83 1.87 -12.15 6.92
C THR A 83 2.99 -12.49 5.95
N GLU A 84 3.91 -13.37 6.32
CA GLU A 84 4.97 -13.82 5.41
C GLU A 84 4.40 -14.46 4.14
N GLU A 85 3.31 -15.22 4.28
CA GLU A 85 2.61 -15.86 3.15
C GLU A 85 2.07 -14.83 2.14
N THR A 86 1.33 -13.82 2.62
CA THR A 86 0.75 -12.80 1.76
C THR A 86 1.81 -11.89 1.13
N LEU A 87 2.87 -11.55 1.86
CA LEU A 87 3.99 -10.77 1.32
C LEU A 87 4.78 -11.54 0.25
N LYS A 88 4.97 -12.84 0.45
CA LYS A 88 5.58 -13.72 -0.55
C LYS A 88 4.71 -13.80 -1.80
N ALA A 89 3.40 -14.04 -1.66
CA ALA A 89 2.48 -14.09 -2.79
C ALA A 89 2.48 -12.79 -3.61
N LEU A 90 2.51 -11.61 -2.94
CA LEU A 90 2.63 -10.32 -3.62
C LEU A 90 3.91 -10.20 -4.46
N GLY A 91 5.04 -10.67 -3.93
CA GLY A 91 6.29 -10.72 -4.70
C GLY A 91 6.22 -11.69 -5.88
N GLU A 92 5.60 -12.87 -5.72
CA GLU A 92 5.43 -13.87 -6.76
C GLU A 92 4.54 -13.41 -7.92
N VAL A 93 3.50 -12.60 -7.63
CA VAL A 93 2.65 -12.01 -8.68
C VAL A 93 3.25 -10.76 -9.31
N GLY A 94 4.40 -10.29 -8.82
CA GLY A 94 5.19 -9.23 -9.44
C GLY A 94 4.88 -7.81 -8.96
N LEU A 95 4.50 -7.63 -7.69
CA LEU A 95 4.45 -6.31 -7.08
C LEU A 95 5.86 -5.72 -6.98
N ASP A 96 6.06 -4.50 -7.52
CA ASP A 96 7.39 -3.87 -7.53
C ASP A 96 7.75 -3.22 -6.19
N GLU A 97 6.77 -2.62 -5.52
CA GLU A 97 7.03 -1.82 -4.31
C GLU A 97 5.90 -1.93 -3.28
N ILE A 98 6.26 -1.96 -2.00
CA ILE A 98 5.30 -1.86 -0.89
C ILE A 98 5.72 -0.73 0.06
N ARG A 99 4.74 0.08 0.47
CA ARG A 99 4.90 1.22 1.37
C ARG A 99 4.12 1.02 2.65
N PHE A 100 4.83 0.98 3.75
CA PHE A 100 4.24 0.82 5.07
C PHE A 100 3.96 2.18 5.72
N ASN A 101 2.70 2.44 6.08
CA ASN A 101 2.37 3.56 6.96
C ASN A 101 2.64 3.17 8.41
N LEU A 102 3.88 3.33 8.82
CA LEU A 102 4.32 2.92 10.16
C LEU A 102 3.69 3.76 11.28
N GLY A 103 3.30 5.00 10.97
CA GLY A 103 2.56 5.87 11.90
C GLY A 103 1.19 5.32 12.29
N ALA A 104 0.50 4.64 11.37
CA ALA A 104 -0.80 4.04 11.63
C ALA A 104 -0.77 2.94 12.71
N SER A 105 0.39 2.30 12.90
CA SER A 105 0.62 1.27 13.92
C SER A 105 1.40 1.77 15.14
N ASN A 106 1.70 3.07 15.19
CA ASN A 106 2.58 3.68 16.19
C ASN A 106 3.92 2.92 16.34
N CYS A 107 4.57 2.63 15.22
CA CYS A 107 5.83 1.88 15.18
C CYS A 107 5.76 0.51 15.86
N SER A 108 4.68 -0.25 15.68
CA SER A 108 4.57 -1.56 16.31
C SER A 108 5.70 -2.50 15.85
N ASP A 109 6.21 -3.33 16.77
CA ASP A 109 7.32 -4.27 16.47
C ASP A 109 6.92 -5.28 15.39
N LYS A 110 5.65 -5.73 15.40
CA LYS A 110 5.11 -6.61 14.37
C LYS A 110 5.19 -5.99 12.95
N VAL A 111 4.85 -4.71 12.82
CA VAL A 111 4.91 -4.04 11.49
C VAL A 111 6.35 -3.85 11.07
N ILE A 112 7.27 -3.52 11.99
CA ILE A 112 8.70 -3.43 11.70
C ILE A 112 9.23 -4.80 11.23
N GLU A 113 8.84 -5.90 11.89
CA GLU A 113 9.18 -7.26 11.46
C GLU A 113 8.64 -7.55 10.05
N ASN A 114 7.38 -7.21 9.77
CA ASN A 114 6.75 -7.38 8.46
C ASN A 114 7.49 -6.60 7.35
N ILE A 115 8.02 -5.41 7.64
CA ILE A 115 8.90 -4.67 6.71
C ILE A 115 10.14 -5.51 6.36
N GLY A 116 10.79 -6.10 7.36
CA GLY A 116 11.94 -6.97 7.17
C GLY A 116 11.60 -8.25 6.38
N ILE A 117 10.40 -8.81 6.58
CA ILE A 117 9.91 -9.96 5.82
C ILE A 117 9.64 -9.55 4.36
N ALA A 118 8.98 -8.41 4.13
CA ALA A 118 8.69 -7.92 2.79
C ALA A 118 9.97 -7.78 1.94
N LYS A 119 11.09 -7.35 2.54
CA LYS A 119 12.40 -7.24 1.86
C LYS A 119 12.93 -8.54 1.27
N LYS A 120 12.44 -9.71 1.72
CA LYS A 120 12.83 -11.00 1.17
C LYS A 120 12.18 -11.29 -0.19
N TYR A 121 11.01 -10.67 -0.45
CA TYR A 121 10.12 -11.07 -1.54
C TYR A 121 9.79 -9.93 -2.51
N ILE A 122 9.78 -8.68 -2.05
CA ILE A 122 9.40 -7.50 -2.84
C ILE A 122 10.63 -6.65 -3.10
N LYS A 123 10.76 -6.18 -4.33
CA LYS A 123 11.97 -5.49 -4.81
C LYS A 123 12.24 -4.18 -4.06
N ASN A 124 11.23 -3.34 -3.91
CA ASN A 124 11.34 -2.07 -3.21
C ASN A 124 10.41 -2.06 -2.00
N VAL A 125 10.97 -1.81 -0.83
CA VAL A 125 10.22 -1.77 0.42
C VAL A 125 10.54 -0.50 1.18
N GLY A 126 9.54 0.27 1.51
CA GLY A 126 9.75 1.53 2.22
C GLY A 126 8.70 1.86 3.25
N ILE A 127 8.97 2.92 3.97
CA ILE A 127 8.03 3.57 4.87
C ILE A 127 7.56 4.86 4.19
N GLU A 128 6.25 5.06 4.15
CA GLU A 128 5.63 6.34 3.81
C GLU A 128 4.59 6.67 4.86
N THR A 129 4.83 7.74 5.60
CA THR A 129 4.02 8.06 6.78
C THR A 129 4.00 9.55 7.04
N PRO A 130 2.86 10.10 7.52
CA PRO A 130 2.84 11.46 8.04
C PRO A 130 3.68 11.54 9.31
N MET A 131 4.49 12.59 9.40
CA MET A 131 5.37 12.82 10.54
C MET A 131 4.69 13.77 11.53
N THR A 132 4.18 13.20 12.62
CA THR A 132 3.70 13.95 13.77
C THR A 132 4.76 13.97 14.89
N PRO A 133 4.71 14.91 15.86
CA PRO A 133 5.67 14.93 16.97
C PRO A 133 5.69 13.60 17.77
N GLU A 134 4.50 13.00 18.00
CA GLU A 134 4.35 11.74 18.73
C GLU A 134 4.97 10.59 17.95
N PHE A 135 4.68 10.53 16.65
CA PHE A 135 5.25 9.50 15.78
C PHE A 135 6.76 9.63 15.67
N PHE A 136 7.28 10.87 15.52
CA PHE A 136 8.72 11.11 15.44
C PHE A 136 9.46 10.55 16.65
N LYS A 137 8.92 10.72 17.87
CA LYS A 137 9.51 10.18 19.09
C LYS A 137 9.58 8.64 19.01
N SER A 138 8.46 7.98 18.75
CA SER A 138 8.39 6.51 18.64
C SER A 138 9.30 5.97 17.53
N PHE A 139 9.33 6.65 16.39
CA PHE A 139 10.19 6.33 15.27
C PHE A 139 11.67 6.40 15.66
N PHE A 140 12.07 7.48 16.35
CA PHE A 140 13.45 7.66 16.75
C PHE A 140 13.90 6.64 17.81
N GLU A 141 13.03 6.29 18.75
CA GLU A 141 13.28 5.24 19.74
C GLU A 141 13.53 3.87 19.07
N LYS A 142 12.82 3.57 18.01
CA LYS A 142 12.92 2.29 17.26
C LYS A 142 13.83 2.33 16.03
N LYS A 143 14.56 3.43 15.81
CA LYS A 143 15.38 3.63 14.60
C LYS A 143 16.30 2.45 14.26
N GLN A 144 16.92 1.82 15.26
CA GLN A 144 17.84 0.71 15.01
C GLN A 144 17.10 -0.54 14.48
N ALA A 145 15.92 -0.84 15.01
CA ALA A 145 15.09 -1.93 14.52
C ALA A 145 14.61 -1.64 13.09
N ILE A 146 14.16 -0.40 12.82
CA ILE A 146 13.72 0.04 11.49
C ILE A 146 14.85 -0.06 10.47
N LEU A 147 16.03 0.47 10.77
CA LEU A 147 17.19 0.36 9.88
C LEU A 147 17.67 -1.08 9.71
N GLY A 148 17.50 -1.91 10.74
CA GLY A 148 17.81 -3.35 10.70
C GLY A 148 16.98 -4.14 9.68
N THR A 149 15.81 -3.63 9.27
CA THR A 149 14.98 -4.24 8.21
C THR A 149 15.60 -4.16 6.82
N LYS A 150 16.59 -3.26 6.63
CA LYS A 150 17.24 -2.96 5.34
C LYS A 150 16.24 -2.45 4.28
N LEU A 151 15.23 -1.71 4.72
CA LEU A 151 14.29 -1.04 3.81
C LEU A 151 15.05 -0.10 2.84
N ASP A 152 14.42 0.21 1.69
CA ASP A 152 15.07 0.97 0.63
C ASP A 152 14.91 2.48 0.81
N PHE A 153 13.79 2.93 1.39
CA PHE A 153 13.52 4.35 1.57
C PHE A 153 12.59 4.64 2.76
N ILE A 154 12.65 5.87 3.23
CA ILE A 154 11.71 6.44 4.20
C ILE A 154 11.23 7.77 3.62
N ASN A 155 9.94 7.88 3.37
CA ASN A 155 9.27 9.10 2.95
C ASN A 155 8.41 9.64 4.11
N CYS A 156 8.81 10.79 4.63
CA CYS A 156 8.10 11.49 5.70
C CYS A 156 7.28 12.62 5.08
N ALA A 157 5.97 12.49 5.13
CA ALA A 157 5.05 13.50 4.64
C ALA A 157 4.57 14.42 5.76
N GLU A 158 4.16 15.62 5.42
CA GLU A 158 3.36 16.46 6.31
C GLU A 158 1.97 15.82 6.51
N LEU A 159 1.43 15.89 7.73
CA LEU A 159 0.08 15.41 8.00
C LEU A 159 -0.92 16.31 7.28
N HIS A 160 -1.69 15.74 6.37
CA HIS A 160 -2.80 16.44 5.74
C HIS A 160 -3.95 16.59 6.74
N LEU A 161 -4.23 17.83 7.15
CA LEU A 161 -5.30 18.15 8.09
C LEU A 161 -6.57 18.54 7.34
N ASN A 162 -7.69 17.96 7.76
CA ASN A 162 -9.03 18.30 7.33
C ASN A 162 -10.02 18.26 8.52
N GLU A 163 -11.27 18.58 8.30
CA GLU A 163 -12.30 18.63 9.35
C GLU A 163 -12.52 17.28 10.05
N ASN A 164 -12.15 16.16 9.41
CA ASN A 164 -12.39 14.82 9.92
C ASN A 164 -11.25 14.28 10.78
N ASN A 165 -10.05 14.89 10.74
CA ASN A 165 -8.87 14.40 11.45
C ASN A 165 -8.21 15.40 12.40
N ILE A 166 -8.82 16.58 12.61
CA ILE A 166 -8.42 17.58 13.59
C ILE A 166 -8.92 17.21 15.00
#